data_153f2d99a6c5e7b21b2d9ba01e61d5b6
#
_entry.id   153f2d99a6c5e7b21b2d9ba01e61d5b6
#
_cell.length_a   1.000
_cell.length_b   1.000
_cell.length_c   1.000
_cell.angle_alpha   90.00
_cell.angle_beta   90.00
_cell.angle_gamma   90.00
#
_symmetry.space_group_name_H-M   'P 1'
#
loop_
_entity.id
_entity.type
_entity.pdbx_description
1 polymer ?
#
loop_
_entity_poly.entity_id
_entity_poly.type
_entity_poly.pdbx_seq_one_letter_code
_entity_poly.pdbx_strand_id
1 'polypeptide(L)'
;MLEGCSAIVALHADEATEAAVDAALKYGKPFAVVPCCVFADLFPNRPAAVRTTAEFCDYLAAKAGATLEYLRFEGKNKVVVRDAAAPRRDVAIAEPRDPAHVVSGVKTDLMFERMREHDLAA
;
A
#
# COMPACT_ATOMS: atom_id res chain seq x y z
N MET A 1 -9.01 9.38 11.13
CA MET A 1 -9.16 7.91 11.03
C MET A 1 -9.32 7.49 9.59
N LEU A 2 -8.78 6.32 9.23
CA LEU A 2 -8.91 5.78 7.89
C LEU A 2 -10.37 5.53 7.50
N GLU A 3 -11.23 5.26 8.47
CA GLU A 3 -12.66 5.06 8.22
C GLU A 3 -13.34 6.31 7.66
N GLY A 4 -12.89 7.49 8.04
CA GLY A 4 -13.48 8.75 7.60
C GLY A 4 -12.97 9.26 6.25
N CYS A 5 -11.92 8.67 5.68
CA CYS A 5 -11.39 9.14 4.41
C CYS A 5 -12.24 8.64 3.24
N SER A 6 -12.19 9.36 2.11
CA SER A 6 -12.93 9.00 0.90
C SER A 6 -12.15 8.08 -0.02
N ALA A 7 -10.83 8.15 0.03
CA ALA A 7 -9.94 7.32 -0.80
C ALA A 7 -8.56 7.26 -0.16
N ILE A 8 -7.77 6.25 -0.55
CA ILE A 8 -6.38 6.11 -0.11
C ILE A 8 -5.50 6.20 -1.36
N VAL A 9 -4.55 7.12 -1.33
CA VAL A 9 -3.59 7.31 -2.42
C VAL A 9 -2.19 7.22 -1.85
N ALA A 10 -1.35 6.37 -2.43
CA ALA A 10 0.03 6.20 -2.00
C ALA A 10 0.95 6.19 -3.22
N LEU A 11 1.72 7.25 -3.36
CA LEU A 11 2.68 7.40 -4.46
C LEU A 11 4.08 7.24 -3.89
N HIS A 12 4.78 6.18 -4.32
CA HIS A 12 6.15 5.88 -3.88
C HIS A 12 6.27 5.84 -2.35
N ALA A 13 5.34 5.11 -1.72
CA ALA A 13 5.22 5.07 -0.26
C ALA A 13 6.21 4.10 0.42
N ASP A 14 7.17 3.57 -0.33
CA ASP A 14 8.20 2.66 0.16
C ASP A 14 7.58 1.45 0.90
N GLU A 15 7.98 1.21 2.13
CA GLU A 15 7.51 0.07 2.94
C GLU A 15 6.03 0.12 3.26
N ALA A 16 5.41 1.29 3.17
CA ALA A 16 3.99 1.48 3.48
C ALA A 16 3.05 1.16 2.33
N THR A 17 3.57 0.80 1.15
CA THR A 17 2.74 0.58 -0.04
C THR A 17 1.71 -0.51 0.16
N GLU A 18 2.12 -1.68 0.60
CA GLU A 18 1.18 -2.80 0.82
C GLU A 18 0.23 -2.50 1.98
N ALA A 19 0.72 -1.86 3.03
CA ALA A 19 -0.12 -1.46 4.16
C ALA A 19 -1.25 -0.51 3.73
N ALA A 20 -0.98 0.38 2.77
CA ALA A 20 -2.00 1.27 2.22
C ALA A 20 -3.09 0.48 1.48
N VAL A 21 -2.71 -0.52 0.69
CA VAL A 21 -3.65 -1.41 0.02
C VAL A 21 -4.48 -2.18 1.05
N ASP A 22 -3.83 -2.76 2.05
CA ASP A 22 -4.50 -3.53 3.10
C ASP A 22 -5.49 -2.65 3.87
N ALA A 23 -5.12 -1.42 4.18
CA ALA A 23 -6.02 -0.48 4.85
C ALA A 23 -7.25 -0.17 3.98
N ALA A 24 -7.05 0.03 2.67
CA ALA A 24 -8.14 0.25 1.74
C ALA A 24 -9.08 -0.96 1.69
N LEU A 25 -8.54 -2.18 1.67
CA LEU A 25 -9.35 -3.40 1.70
C LEU A 25 -10.13 -3.51 3.01
N LYS A 26 -9.47 -3.25 4.12
CA LYS A 26 -10.07 -3.37 5.45
C LYS A 26 -11.26 -2.44 5.63
N TYR A 27 -11.16 -1.23 5.14
CA TYR A 27 -12.19 -0.20 5.31
C TYR A 27 -13.07 0.01 4.06
N GLY A 28 -12.88 -0.80 3.01
CA GLY A 28 -13.69 -0.74 1.81
C GLY A 28 -13.50 0.52 0.99
N LYS A 29 -12.35 1.15 1.07
CA LYS A 29 -12.07 2.41 0.39
C LYS A 29 -11.53 2.19 -1.03
N PRO A 30 -11.82 3.10 -1.97
CA PRO A 30 -11.10 3.10 -3.24
C PRO A 30 -9.66 3.49 -3.00
N PHE A 31 -8.75 2.99 -3.83
CA PHE A 31 -7.34 3.33 -3.69
C PHE A 31 -6.63 3.40 -5.03
N ALA A 32 -5.52 4.13 -5.02
CA ALA A 32 -4.57 4.16 -6.12
C ALA A 32 -3.16 4.17 -5.50
N VAL A 33 -2.36 3.17 -5.81
CA VAL A 33 -0.98 3.10 -5.32
C VAL A 33 -0.01 2.92 -6.49
N VAL A 34 1.11 3.63 -6.43
CA VAL A 34 2.21 3.51 -7.40
C VAL A 34 3.43 2.98 -6.66
N PRO A 35 3.66 1.65 -6.70
CA PRO A 35 4.82 1.07 -6.02
C PRO A 35 6.13 1.53 -6.66
N CYS A 36 7.14 1.78 -5.84
CA CYS A 36 8.48 2.10 -6.33
C CYS A 36 9.51 1.05 -5.93
N CYS A 37 9.36 0.44 -4.76
CA CYS A 37 10.29 -0.53 -4.20
C CYS A 37 9.53 -1.71 -3.60
N VAL A 38 10.16 -2.88 -3.60
CA VAL A 38 9.50 -4.12 -3.18
C VAL A 38 9.80 -4.48 -1.72
N PHE A 39 11.02 -4.30 -1.28
CA PHE A 39 11.48 -4.66 0.07
C PHE A 39 11.13 -6.12 0.42
N ALA A 40 11.45 -7.04 -0.48
CA ALA A 40 11.07 -8.45 -0.35
C ALA A 40 11.51 -9.08 0.98
N ASP A 41 12.71 -8.74 1.44
CA ASP A 41 13.27 -9.32 2.66
C ASP A 41 12.58 -8.81 3.94
N LEU A 42 11.89 -7.69 3.87
CA LEU A 42 11.15 -7.14 5.01
C LEU A 42 9.75 -7.72 5.15
N PHE A 43 9.25 -8.41 4.12
CA PHE A 43 7.91 -8.96 4.09
C PHE A 43 7.95 -10.44 3.76
N PRO A 44 8.40 -11.30 4.70
CA PRO A 44 8.60 -12.72 4.43
C PRO A 44 7.29 -13.48 4.18
N ASN A 45 6.15 -12.91 4.51
CA ASN A 45 4.85 -13.55 4.30
C ASN A 45 4.34 -13.42 2.87
N ARG A 46 4.99 -12.62 2.03
CA ARG A 46 4.68 -12.54 0.59
C ARG A 46 5.19 -13.79 -0.13
N PRO A 47 4.57 -14.15 -1.27
CA PRO A 47 5.13 -15.22 -2.10
C PRO A 47 6.57 -14.92 -2.51
N ALA A 48 7.41 -15.96 -2.57
CA ALA A 48 8.83 -15.80 -2.90
C ALA A 48 9.08 -15.21 -4.29
N ALA A 49 8.11 -15.30 -5.20
CA ALA A 49 8.20 -14.74 -6.54
C ALA A 49 8.08 -13.21 -6.59
N VAL A 50 7.65 -12.56 -5.50
CA VAL A 50 7.46 -11.11 -5.46
C VAL A 50 8.78 -10.43 -5.14
N ARG A 51 9.59 -10.17 -6.17
CA ARG A 51 10.92 -9.58 -6.01
C ARG A 51 11.17 -8.36 -6.87
N THR A 52 10.37 -8.15 -7.92
CA THR A 52 10.48 -6.96 -8.77
C THR A 52 9.28 -6.06 -8.58
N THR A 53 9.40 -4.80 -8.99
CA THR A 53 8.28 -3.86 -8.91
C THR A 53 7.09 -4.35 -9.74
N ALA A 54 7.34 -4.91 -10.92
CA ALA A 54 6.27 -5.45 -11.76
C ALA A 54 5.54 -6.61 -11.06
N GLU A 55 6.29 -7.54 -10.47
CA GLU A 55 5.71 -8.65 -9.73
C GLU A 55 4.94 -8.17 -8.49
N PHE A 56 5.43 -7.13 -7.84
CA PHE A 56 4.75 -6.53 -6.70
C PHE A 56 3.41 -5.90 -7.11
N CYS A 57 3.38 -5.20 -8.23
CA CYS A 57 2.13 -4.64 -8.77
C CYS A 57 1.13 -5.75 -9.07
N ASP A 58 1.57 -6.83 -9.71
CA ASP A 58 0.71 -7.97 -10.02
C ASP A 58 0.18 -8.63 -8.73
N TYR A 59 1.04 -8.79 -7.74
CA TYR A 59 0.67 -9.34 -6.43
C TYR A 59 -0.39 -8.48 -5.74
N LEU A 60 -0.20 -7.17 -5.69
CA LEU A 60 -1.15 -6.26 -5.07
C LEU A 60 -2.49 -6.25 -5.82
N ALA A 61 -2.46 -6.27 -7.14
CA ALA A 61 -3.67 -6.30 -7.96
C ALA A 61 -4.46 -7.58 -7.71
N ALA A 62 -3.80 -8.74 -7.66
CA ALA A 62 -4.44 -10.01 -7.38
C ALA A 62 -5.02 -10.06 -5.97
N LYS A 63 -4.26 -9.59 -4.99
CA LYS A 63 -4.68 -9.55 -3.60
C LYS A 63 -5.93 -8.69 -3.40
N ALA A 64 -5.98 -7.56 -4.07
CA ALA A 64 -7.04 -6.58 -3.88
C ALA A 64 -8.20 -6.72 -4.86
N GLY A 65 -8.07 -7.53 -5.90
CA GLY A 65 -9.04 -7.52 -7.00
C GLY A 65 -9.01 -6.17 -7.72
N ALA A 66 -7.83 -5.63 -7.93
CA ALA A 66 -7.61 -4.32 -8.52
C ALA A 66 -7.15 -4.42 -9.97
N THR A 67 -7.18 -3.31 -10.69
CA THR A 67 -6.67 -3.21 -12.04
C THR A 67 -5.32 -2.52 -12.08
N LEU A 68 -4.57 -2.76 -13.15
CA LEU A 68 -3.28 -2.14 -13.39
C LEU A 68 -3.40 -1.17 -14.55
N GLU A 69 -2.93 0.06 -14.35
CA GLU A 69 -2.92 1.08 -15.36
C GLU A 69 -1.55 1.77 -15.39
N TYR A 70 -1.30 2.57 -16.42
CA TYR A 70 -0.04 3.28 -16.56
C TYR A 70 -0.28 4.77 -16.54
N LEU A 71 0.48 5.47 -15.70
CA LEU A 71 0.47 6.92 -15.66
C LEU A 71 1.37 7.48 -16.79
N ARG A 72 1.13 8.71 -17.18
CA ARG A 72 1.82 9.33 -18.32
C ARG A 72 3.11 10.04 -17.89
N PHE A 73 4.03 9.27 -17.31
CA PHE A 73 5.38 9.77 -17.03
C PHE A 73 6.36 8.61 -17.10
N GLU A 74 7.64 8.91 -17.24
CA GLU A 74 8.69 7.90 -17.27
C GLU A 74 9.04 7.44 -15.86
N GLY A 75 9.57 6.21 -15.73
CA GLY A 75 9.98 5.63 -14.47
C GLY A 75 8.92 4.68 -13.88
N LYS A 76 8.78 4.68 -12.58
CA LYS A 76 7.82 3.81 -11.87
C LYS A 76 6.43 4.41 -12.00
N ASN A 77 5.77 4.10 -13.11
CA ASN A 77 4.51 4.71 -13.51
C ASN A 77 3.31 3.75 -13.53
N LYS A 78 3.48 2.52 -13.05
CA LYS A 78 2.41 1.54 -13.02
C LYS A 78 1.57 1.76 -11.76
N VAL A 79 0.27 1.94 -11.95
CA VAL A 79 -0.65 2.20 -10.84
C VAL A 79 -1.57 1.01 -10.63
N VAL A 80 -1.74 0.62 -9.37
CA VAL A 80 -2.72 -0.37 -8.93
C VAL A 80 -3.91 0.41 -8.40
N VAL A 81 -5.07 0.24 -9.02
CA VAL A 81 -6.25 1.06 -8.72
C VAL A 81 -7.49 0.19 -8.56
N ARG A 82 -8.34 0.55 -7.61
CA ARG A 82 -9.60 -0.13 -7.37
C ARG A 82 -10.63 0.85 -6.79
N ASP A 83 -11.87 0.66 -7.22
CA ASP A 83 -13.00 1.41 -6.66
C ASP A 83 -13.35 0.89 -5.26
N ALA A 84 -14.22 1.63 -4.56
CA ALA A 84 -14.73 1.22 -3.27
C ALA A 84 -15.44 -0.13 -3.35
N ALA A 85 -15.31 -0.93 -2.31
CA ALA A 85 -15.95 -2.24 -2.23
C ALA A 85 -16.32 -2.54 -0.78
N ALA A 86 -16.98 -3.69 -0.55
CA ALA A 86 -17.32 -4.10 0.80
C ALA A 86 -16.05 -4.22 1.67
N PRO A 87 -16.07 -3.70 2.90
CA PRO A 87 -14.91 -3.82 3.79
C PRO A 87 -14.53 -5.28 4.07
N ARG A 88 -13.24 -5.54 4.09
CA ARG A 88 -12.67 -6.83 4.48
C ARG A 88 -12.02 -6.67 5.85
N ARG A 89 -12.83 -6.70 6.89
CA ARG A 89 -12.38 -6.36 8.25
C ARG A 89 -11.37 -7.33 8.84
N ASP A 90 -11.27 -8.52 8.29
CA ASP A 90 -10.32 -9.56 8.69
C ASP A 90 -8.93 -9.40 8.05
N VAL A 91 -8.78 -8.47 7.12
CA VAL A 91 -7.48 -8.22 6.48
C VAL A 91 -6.50 -7.65 7.50
N ALA A 92 -5.34 -8.30 7.61
CA ALA A 92 -4.24 -7.81 8.44
C ALA A 92 -3.42 -6.82 7.61
N ILE A 93 -3.08 -5.69 8.21
CA ILE A 93 -2.24 -4.68 7.56
C ILE A 93 -0.80 -5.16 7.60
N ALA A 94 -0.16 -5.24 6.43
CA ALA A 94 1.22 -5.70 6.30
C ALA A 94 2.18 -4.78 7.04
N GLU A 95 3.08 -5.38 7.82
CA GLU A 95 4.12 -4.67 8.55
C GLU A 95 5.49 -5.23 8.20
N PRO A 96 6.53 -4.39 8.15
CA PRO A 96 7.90 -4.87 7.97
C PRO A 96 8.29 -5.82 9.09
N ARG A 97 9.07 -6.86 8.75
CA ARG A 97 9.50 -7.90 9.70
C ARG A 97 10.20 -7.33 10.93
N ASP A 98 11.02 -6.32 10.75
CA ASP A 98 11.77 -5.69 11.82
C ASP A 98 11.82 -4.18 11.60
N PRO A 99 10.88 -3.42 12.18
CA PRO A 99 10.87 -1.97 12.02
C PRO A 99 12.14 -1.28 12.48
N ALA A 100 12.83 -1.82 13.47
CA ALA A 100 14.10 -1.26 13.96
C ALA A 100 15.25 -1.48 12.98
N HIS A 101 15.16 -2.47 12.12
CA HIS A 101 16.16 -2.78 11.11
C HIS A 101 16.04 -1.87 9.88
N VAL A 102 14.90 -1.25 9.71
CA VAL A 102 14.63 -0.36 8.57
C VAL A 102 15.00 1.05 8.98
N VAL A 103 16.05 1.61 8.39
CA VAL A 103 16.43 3.02 8.63
C VAL A 103 15.24 3.93 8.35
N SER A 104 14.40 3.52 7.41
CA SER A 104 13.16 4.17 7.05
C SER A 104 11.96 3.70 7.87
N GLY A 105 12.13 2.76 8.81
CA GLY A 105 11.03 2.27 9.65
C GLY A 105 10.35 3.38 10.43
N VAL A 106 11.13 4.33 10.90
CA VAL A 106 10.61 5.54 11.54
C VAL A 106 9.73 6.33 10.57
N LYS A 107 10.09 6.32 9.29
CA LYS A 107 9.28 6.97 8.24
C LYS A 107 7.92 6.30 8.07
N THR A 108 7.86 4.98 8.14
CA THR A 108 6.61 4.25 8.03
C THR A 108 5.64 4.67 9.13
N ASP A 109 6.11 4.70 10.36
CA ASP A 109 5.29 5.14 11.49
C ASP A 109 4.83 6.59 11.31
N LEU A 110 5.74 7.47 10.88
CA LEU A 110 5.42 8.87 10.62
C LEU A 110 4.39 9.02 9.50
N MET A 111 4.47 8.19 8.46
CA MET A 111 3.51 8.22 7.37
C MET A 111 2.12 7.84 7.85
N PHE A 112 1.99 6.81 8.67
CA PHE A 112 0.70 6.41 9.24
C PHE A 112 0.15 7.49 10.16
N GLU A 113 0.99 8.11 10.96
CA GLU A 113 0.58 9.24 11.80
C GLU A 113 0.10 10.41 10.97
N ARG A 114 0.81 10.75 9.89
CA ARG A 114 0.41 11.82 8.98
C ARG A 114 -0.92 11.51 8.30
N MET A 115 -1.13 10.27 7.88
CA MET A 115 -2.41 9.86 7.31
C MET A 115 -3.54 10.04 8.32
N ARG A 116 -3.30 9.67 9.58
CA ARG A 116 -4.30 9.87 10.64
C ARG A 116 -4.55 11.35 10.93
N GLU A 117 -3.50 12.17 10.93
CA GLU A 117 -3.64 13.61 11.11
C GLU A 117 -4.46 14.25 9.98
N HIS A 118 -4.23 13.82 8.74
CA HIS A 118 -5.01 14.27 7.60
C HIS A 118 -6.48 13.91 7.74
N ASP A 119 -6.78 12.70 8.19
CA ASP A 119 -8.15 12.28 8.44
C ASP A 119 -8.82 13.14 9.50
N LEU A 120 -8.07 13.52 10.53
CA LEU A 120 -8.58 14.38 11.61
C LEU A 120 -8.75 15.82 11.15
N ALA A 121 -7.93 16.28 10.20
CA ALA A 121 -7.99 17.64 9.66
C ALA A 121 -9.10 17.81 8.64
N ALA A 122 -9.54 16.74 8.03
CA ALA A 122 -10.61 16.75 7.05
C ALA A 122 -11.96 16.66 7.73
#